data_1e1f111f228cb5969781d4b2a95a01d5
#
_entry.id   1e1f111f228cb5969781d4b2a95a01d5
#
_cell.length_a   1.000
_cell.length_b   1.000
_cell.length_c   1.000
_cell.angle_alpha   90.00
_cell.angle_beta   90.00
_cell.angle_gamma   90.00
#
_symmetry.space_group_name_H-M   'P 1'
#
loop_
_entity.id
_entity.type
_entity.pdbx_description
1 polymer ?
#
loop_
_entity_poly.entity_id
_entity_poly.type
_entity_poly.pdbx_seq_one_letter_code
_entity_poly.pdbx_strand_id
1 'polypeptide(L)'
;LVRMSRGEKHGSERARHQILANAYEAVIGSIYLERGYDAAAAFIEKHTISKLDGILESGSWRDPKSHLQEISQRVDGATPVYKVIAEDGPDHDKVFTLGAYVGDKLMGKGIGPSKQAAQQQAARAALEEYKKQQ
;
A
#
# COMPACT_ATOMS: atom_id res chain seq x y z
N LEU A 1 17.48 0.14 -12.75
CA LEU A 1 18.31 0.66 -13.84
C LEU A 1 17.48 1.22 -15.01
N VAL A 2 16.18 1.39 -14.83
CA VAL A 2 15.31 2.01 -15.84
C VAL A 2 15.59 3.52 -15.88
N ARG A 3 15.98 4.02 -17.06
CA ARG A 3 16.21 5.45 -17.26
C ARG A 3 14.88 6.12 -17.61
N MET A 4 14.45 7.00 -16.74
CA MET A 4 13.23 7.80 -16.92
C MET A 4 13.59 9.25 -17.28
N SER A 5 12.82 9.87 -18.14
CA SER A 5 12.88 11.30 -18.42
C SER A 5 12.50 12.14 -17.18
N ARG A 6 12.76 13.46 -17.21
CA ARG A 6 12.36 14.36 -16.13
C ARG A 6 10.84 14.36 -15.91
N GLY A 7 10.04 14.36 -16.98
CA GLY A 7 8.59 14.33 -16.92
C GLY A 7 8.06 13.03 -16.32
N GLU A 8 8.64 11.88 -16.67
CA GLU A 8 8.27 10.58 -16.14
C GLU A 8 8.62 10.41 -14.65
N LYS A 9 9.75 11.01 -14.20
CA LYS A 9 10.14 11.00 -12.78
C LYS A 9 9.18 11.78 -11.89
N HIS A 10 8.59 12.86 -12.41
CA HIS A 10 7.64 13.73 -11.72
C HIS A 10 6.16 13.41 -12.06
N GLY A 11 5.94 12.38 -12.88
CA GLY A 11 4.61 11.89 -13.19
C GLY A 11 3.89 11.29 -11.98
N SER A 12 2.59 11.00 -12.14
CA SER A 12 1.81 10.35 -11.10
C SER A 12 2.42 8.99 -10.72
N GLU A 13 2.24 8.57 -9.48
CA GLU A 13 2.70 7.26 -8.99
C GLU A 13 2.20 6.12 -9.88
N ARG A 14 0.96 6.21 -10.36
CA ARG A 14 0.38 5.24 -11.29
C ARG A 14 1.13 5.17 -12.62
N ALA A 15 1.51 6.32 -13.18
CA ALA A 15 2.30 6.36 -14.44
C ALA A 15 3.68 5.74 -14.24
N ARG A 16 4.34 6.01 -13.12
CA ARG A 16 5.63 5.41 -12.79
C ARG A 16 5.54 3.89 -12.63
N HIS A 17 4.51 3.39 -11.95
CA HIS A 17 4.28 1.95 -11.83
C HIS A 17 4.05 1.28 -13.18
N GLN A 18 3.31 1.93 -14.08
CA GLN A 18 3.09 1.40 -15.42
C GLN A 18 4.40 1.31 -16.25
N ILE A 19 5.25 2.34 -16.17
CA ILE A 19 6.55 2.33 -16.86
C ILE A 19 7.44 1.21 -16.33
N LEU A 20 7.48 1.02 -15.01
CA LEU A 20 8.27 -0.05 -14.38
C LEU A 20 7.73 -1.43 -14.74
N ALA A 21 6.42 -1.62 -14.78
CA ALA A 21 5.79 -2.87 -15.19
C ALA A 21 6.13 -3.21 -16.65
N ASN A 22 6.00 -2.25 -17.56
CA ASN A 22 6.36 -2.44 -18.97
C ASN A 22 7.85 -2.78 -19.14
N ALA A 23 8.74 -2.13 -18.38
CA ALA A 23 10.17 -2.41 -18.41
C ALA A 23 10.46 -3.83 -17.90
N TYR A 24 9.78 -4.28 -16.86
CA TYR A 24 9.90 -5.63 -16.32
C TYR A 24 9.43 -6.70 -17.34
N GLU A 25 8.29 -6.48 -17.98
CA GLU A 25 7.78 -7.34 -19.06
C GLU A 25 8.78 -7.42 -20.23
N ALA A 26 9.37 -6.31 -20.62
CA ALA A 26 10.38 -6.27 -21.68
C ALA A 26 11.63 -7.09 -21.33
N VAL A 27 12.09 -7.05 -20.06
CA VAL A 27 13.20 -7.89 -19.58
C VAL A 27 12.84 -9.38 -19.67
N ILE A 28 11.64 -9.76 -19.23
CA ILE A 28 11.17 -11.15 -19.32
C ILE A 28 11.12 -11.60 -20.80
N GLY A 29 10.58 -10.76 -21.69
CA GLY A 29 10.52 -11.03 -23.13
C GLY A 29 11.90 -11.23 -23.74
N SER A 30 12.89 -10.43 -23.37
CA SER A 30 14.25 -10.59 -23.88
C SER A 30 14.91 -11.89 -23.40
N ILE A 31 14.72 -12.27 -22.14
CA ILE A 31 15.22 -13.54 -21.60
C ILE A 31 14.56 -14.72 -22.33
N TYR A 32 13.24 -14.64 -22.58
CA TYR A 32 12.53 -15.66 -23.32
C TYR A 32 13.07 -15.84 -24.74
N LEU A 33 13.31 -14.74 -25.46
CA LEU A 33 13.82 -14.77 -26.84
C LEU A 33 15.24 -15.31 -26.93
N GLU A 34 16.10 -14.99 -25.95
CA GLU A 34 17.52 -15.40 -25.96
C GLU A 34 17.74 -16.81 -25.39
N ARG A 35 17.01 -17.16 -24.32
CA ARG A 35 17.28 -18.35 -23.50
C ARG A 35 16.09 -19.29 -23.35
N GLY A 36 14.97 -18.99 -23.98
CA GLY A 36 13.78 -19.82 -23.99
C GLY A 36 12.92 -19.75 -22.72
N TYR A 37 11.88 -20.58 -22.71
CA TYR A 37 10.84 -20.58 -21.69
C TYR A 37 11.37 -20.86 -20.28
N ASP A 38 12.22 -21.86 -20.11
CA ASP A 38 12.69 -22.30 -18.78
C ASP A 38 13.50 -21.21 -18.07
N ALA A 39 14.32 -20.46 -18.80
CA ALA A 39 15.08 -19.34 -18.26
C ALA A 39 14.17 -18.17 -17.86
N ALA A 40 13.15 -17.86 -18.65
CA ALA A 40 12.17 -16.82 -18.33
C ALA A 40 11.33 -17.23 -17.10
N ALA A 41 10.88 -18.49 -17.04
CA ALA A 41 10.14 -19.01 -15.90
C ALA A 41 10.95 -18.95 -14.59
N ALA A 42 12.21 -19.38 -14.63
CA ALA A 42 13.13 -19.31 -13.48
C ALA A 42 13.37 -17.87 -13.01
N PHE A 43 13.47 -16.91 -13.95
CA PHE A 43 13.61 -15.49 -13.62
C PHE A 43 12.36 -14.95 -12.91
N ILE A 44 11.17 -15.26 -13.40
CA ILE A 44 9.89 -14.85 -12.78
C ILE A 44 9.76 -15.46 -11.39
N GLU A 45 10.04 -16.75 -11.24
CA GLU A 45 9.97 -17.44 -9.96
C GLU A 45 10.90 -16.78 -8.94
N LYS A 46 12.15 -16.57 -9.30
CA LYS A 46 13.16 -15.97 -8.43
C LYS A 46 12.84 -14.53 -8.01
N HIS A 47 12.35 -13.70 -8.93
CA HIS A 47 12.23 -12.24 -8.72
C HIS A 47 10.81 -11.77 -8.38
N THR A 48 9.80 -12.57 -8.65
CA THR A 48 8.38 -12.24 -8.43
C THR A 48 7.70 -13.20 -7.47
N ILE A 49 7.67 -14.48 -7.81
CA ILE A 49 6.93 -15.50 -7.05
C ILE A 49 7.51 -15.68 -5.65
N SER A 50 8.84 -15.72 -5.52
CA SER A 50 9.51 -15.85 -4.22
C SER A 50 9.21 -14.72 -3.21
N LYS A 51 8.69 -13.60 -3.69
CA LYS A 51 8.27 -12.47 -2.84
C LYS A 51 6.81 -12.55 -2.43
N LEU A 52 6.04 -13.42 -3.10
CA LEU A 52 4.60 -13.52 -2.90
C LEU A 52 4.25 -13.97 -1.48
N ASP A 53 4.99 -14.95 -0.96
CA ASP A 53 4.75 -15.47 0.39
C ASP A 53 4.90 -14.37 1.45
N GLY A 54 5.95 -13.57 1.39
CA GLY A 54 6.14 -12.43 2.27
C GLY A 54 5.06 -11.34 2.13
N ILE A 55 4.54 -11.14 0.91
CA ILE A 55 3.44 -10.20 0.66
C ILE A 55 2.13 -10.76 1.24
N LEU A 56 1.87 -12.03 1.05
CA LEU A 56 0.68 -12.72 1.58
C LEU A 56 0.70 -12.75 3.11
N GLU A 57 1.84 -13.12 3.72
CA GLU A 57 2.01 -13.13 5.17
C GLU A 57 1.87 -11.74 5.79
N SER A 58 2.42 -10.71 5.15
CA SER A 58 2.32 -9.33 5.64
C SER A 58 0.92 -8.74 5.50
N GLY A 59 0.06 -9.34 4.67
CA GLY A 59 -1.26 -8.80 4.33
C GLY A 59 -1.22 -7.44 3.62
N SER A 60 -0.02 -7.02 3.15
CA SER A 60 0.22 -5.70 2.54
C SER A 60 -0.54 -5.47 1.23
N TRP A 61 -1.05 -6.54 0.61
CA TRP A 61 -1.89 -6.48 -0.59
C TRP A 61 -3.34 -6.09 -0.31
N ARG A 62 -3.78 -6.19 0.96
CA ARG A 62 -5.12 -5.79 1.36
C ARG A 62 -5.19 -4.29 1.60
N ASP A 63 -6.29 -3.68 1.17
CA ASP A 63 -6.58 -2.30 1.57
C ASP A 63 -6.67 -2.20 3.10
N PRO A 64 -5.86 -1.36 3.76
CA PRO A 64 -5.82 -1.28 5.22
C PRO A 64 -7.18 -0.97 5.85
N LYS A 65 -8.01 -0.18 5.18
CA LYS A 65 -9.34 0.20 5.67
C LYS A 65 -10.29 -1.01 5.66
N SER A 66 -10.30 -1.77 4.57
CA SER A 66 -11.10 -3.00 4.45
C SER A 66 -10.64 -4.05 5.46
N HIS A 67 -9.34 -4.22 5.61
CA HIS A 67 -8.78 -5.16 6.59
C HIS A 67 -9.12 -4.77 8.04
N LEU A 68 -9.03 -3.48 8.37
CA LEU A 68 -9.42 -2.98 9.69
C LEU A 68 -10.92 -3.22 9.95
N GLN A 69 -11.78 -3.00 8.95
CA GLN A 69 -13.21 -3.26 9.05
C GLN A 69 -13.50 -4.73 9.35
N GLU A 70 -12.84 -5.66 8.66
CA GLU A 70 -13.00 -7.10 8.90
C GLU A 70 -12.60 -7.49 10.33
N ILE A 71 -11.45 -6.98 10.80
CA ILE A 71 -10.94 -7.31 12.14
C ILE A 71 -11.83 -6.70 13.23
N SER A 72 -12.16 -5.42 13.14
CA SER A 72 -12.97 -4.73 14.14
C SER A 72 -14.39 -5.30 14.23
N GLN A 73 -14.97 -5.68 13.09
CA GLN A 73 -16.26 -6.34 13.07
C GLN A 73 -16.22 -7.71 13.75
N ARG A 74 -15.10 -8.45 13.57
CA ARG A 74 -14.94 -9.79 14.17
C ARG A 74 -14.65 -9.73 15.65
N VAL A 75 -13.82 -8.79 16.10
CA VAL A 75 -13.33 -8.71 17.48
C VAL A 75 -14.28 -7.88 18.36
N ASP A 76 -14.68 -6.70 17.87
CA ASP A 76 -15.43 -5.71 18.65
C ASP A 76 -16.90 -5.59 18.21
N GLY A 77 -17.29 -6.24 17.10
CA GLY A 77 -18.63 -6.11 16.53
C GLY A 77 -18.95 -4.70 16.00
N ALA A 78 -17.94 -3.89 15.77
CA ALA A 78 -18.08 -2.48 15.43
C ALA A 78 -17.36 -2.12 14.12
N THR A 79 -17.94 -1.16 13.39
CA THR A 79 -17.34 -0.62 12.16
C THR A 79 -16.43 0.56 12.49
N PRO A 80 -15.20 0.64 11.90
CA PRO A 80 -14.29 1.75 12.14
C PRO A 80 -14.85 3.07 11.59
N VAL A 81 -14.70 4.14 12.36
CA VAL A 81 -15.04 5.50 11.95
C VAL A 81 -13.77 6.36 11.92
N TYR A 82 -13.61 7.14 10.85
CA TYR A 82 -12.45 8.03 10.69
C TYR A 82 -12.87 9.47 10.97
N LYS A 83 -12.21 10.11 11.93
CA LYS A 83 -12.49 11.50 12.31
C LYS A 83 -11.24 12.35 12.07
N VAL A 84 -11.42 13.55 11.53
CA VAL A 84 -10.36 14.55 11.42
C VAL A 84 -10.03 15.06 12.81
N ILE A 85 -8.77 14.97 13.20
CA ILE A 85 -8.25 15.47 14.49
C ILE A 85 -7.65 16.85 14.30
N ALA A 86 -6.88 17.05 13.20
CA ALA A 86 -6.25 18.30 12.88
C ALA A 86 -6.10 18.48 11.37
N GLU A 87 -6.11 19.72 10.92
CA GLU A 87 -5.76 20.15 9.58
C GLU A 87 -4.75 21.31 9.71
N ASP A 88 -3.54 21.11 9.20
CA ASP A 88 -2.44 22.05 9.31
C ASP A 88 -1.89 22.42 7.94
N GLY A 89 -1.32 23.63 7.83
CA GLY A 89 -0.69 24.12 6.61
C GLY A 89 -1.62 24.92 5.70
N PRO A 90 -1.02 25.63 4.70
CA PRO A 90 -1.76 26.42 3.72
C PRO A 90 -2.58 25.54 2.76
N ASP A 91 -3.56 26.11 2.07
CA ASP A 91 -4.49 25.34 1.21
C ASP A 91 -3.82 24.51 0.10
N HIS A 92 -2.65 24.94 -0.36
CA HIS A 92 -1.88 24.25 -1.40
C HIS A 92 -0.91 23.19 -0.85
N ASP A 93 -0.74 23.10 0.49
CA ASP A 93 0.14 22.16 1.16
C ASP A 93 -0.45 21.72 2.53
N LYS A 94 -1.73 21.36 2.50
CA LYS A 94 -2.44 20.91 3.70
C LYS A 94 -2.00 19.52 4.14
N VAL A 95 -1.82 19.37 5.44
CA VAL A 95 -1.56 18.10 6.11
C VAL A 95 -2.76 17.76 6.99
N PHE A 96 -3.29 16.57 6.83
CA PHE A 96 -4.43 16.08 7.58
C PHE A 96 -3.98 15.06 8.61
N THR A 97 -4.46 15.21 9.84
CA THR A 97 -4.33 14.20 10.88
C THR A 97 -5.71 13.59 11.15
N LEU A 98 -5.83 12.28 10.94
CA LEU A 98 -7.06 11.55 11.19
C LEU A 98 -6.85 10.44 12.24
N GLY A 99 -7.91 10.19 13.00
CA GLY A 99 -8.00 9.05 13.91
C GLY A 99 -8.95 7.98 13.38
N ALA A 100 -8.55 6.72 13.48
CA ALA A 100 -9.41 5.56 13.29
C ALA A 100 -9.99 5.16 14.66
N TYR A 101 -11.29 5.21 14.79
CA TYR A 101 -12.02 4.86 16.01
C TYR A 101 -12.82 3.58 15.78
N VAL A 102 -12.81 2.70 16.76
CA VAL A 102 -13.69 1.53 16.82
C VAL A 102 -14.55 1.68 18.08
N GLY A 103 -15.85 1.87 17.89
CA GLY A 103 -16.70 2.41 18.94
C GLY A 103 -16.20 3.79 19.38
N ASP A 104 -16.00 3.98 20.69
CA ASP A 104 -15.47 5.23 21.24
C ASP A 104 -13.94 5.23 21.43
N LYS A 105 -13.28 4.11 21.13
CA LYS A 105 -11.84 3.94 21.32
C LYS A 105 -11.05 4.40 20.10
N LEU A 106 -10.08 5.28 20.28
CA LEU A 106 -9.10 5.64 19.27
C LEU A 106 -8.09 4.48 19.12
N MET A 107 -8.13 3.79 17.99
CA MET A 107 -7.28 2.64 17.69
C MET A 107 -6.00 3.02 16.95
N GLY A 108 -6.02 4.10 16.14
CA GLY A 108 -4.84 4.53 15.41
C GLY A 108 -4.96 5.94 14.89
N LYS A 109 -3.81 6.60 14.69
CA LYS A 109 -3.72 7.93 14.07
C LYS A 109 -2.91 7.84 12.78
N GLY A 110 -3.29 8.64 11.80
CA GLY A 110 -2.58 8.76 10.54
C GLY A 110 -2.46 10.20 10.08
N ILE A 111 -1.36 10.51 9.43
CA ILE A 111 -1.04 11.84 8.90
C ILE A 111 -0.79 11.69 7.40
N GLY A 112 -1.30 12.62 6.61
CA GLY A 112 -1.09 12.57 5.17
C GLY A 112 -1.48 13.86 4.46
N PRO A 113 -1.05 14.00 3.18
CA PRO A 113 -1.32 15.19 2.36
C PRO A 113 -2.78 15.25 1.88
N SER A 114 -3.56 14.23 2.14
CA SER A 114 -5.00 14.19 1.88
C SER A 114 -5.71 13.40 2.98
N LYS A 115 -7.01 13.64 3.13
CA LYS A 115 -7.85 12.88 4.08
C LYS A 115 -7.79 11.38 3.79
N GLN A 116 -7.77 10.99 2.51
CA GLN A 116 -7.65 9.59 2.11
C GLN A 116 -6.30 8.97 2.53
N ALA A 117 -5.20 9.66 2.28
CA ALA A 117 -3.87 9.21 2.70
C ALA A 117 -3.76 9.07 4.23
N ALA A 118 -4.28 10.06 4.97
CA ALA A 118 -4.32 10.03 6.42
C ALA A 118 -5.22 8.90 6.97
N GLN A 119 -6.37 8.60 6.33
CA GLN A 119 -7.21 7.46 6.68
C GLN A 119 -6.49 6.12 6.50
N GLN A 120 -5.78 5.95 5.40
CA GLN A 120 -4.98 4.74 5.13
C GLN A 120 -3.92 4.52 6.22
N GLN A 121 -3.23 5.59 6.61
CA GLN A 121 -2.23 5.54 7.68
C GLN A 121 -2.87 5.26 9.05
N ALA A 122 -4.00 5.88 9.36
CA ALA A 122 -4.73 5.63 10.60
C ALA A 122 -5.22 4.17 10.69
N ALA A 123 -5.69 3.60 9.56
CA ALA A 123 -6.09 2.20 9.50
C ALA A 123 -4.90 1.25 9.74
N ARG A 124 -3.74 1.53 9.16
CA ARG A 124 -2.52 0.73 9.41
C ARG A 124 -2.11 0.77 10.88
N ALA A 125 -2.10 1.96 11.49
CA ALA A 125 -1.78 2.11 12.90
C ALA A 125 -2.77 1.34 13.80
N ALA A 126 -4.05 1.36 13.48
CA ALA A 126 -5.08 0.60 14.20
C ALA A 126 -4.90 -0.92 14.06
N LEU A 127 -4.52 -1.40 12.87
CA LEU A 127 -4.20 -2.82 12.64
C LEU A 127 -3.01 -3.30 13.48
N GLU A 128 -1.97 -2.47 13.63
CA GLU A 128 -0.83 -2.79 14.50
C GLU A 128 -1.24 -2.88 15.97
N GLU A 129 -2.21 -2.07 16.40
CA GLU A 129 -2.74 -2.15 17.77
C GLU A 129 -3.51 -3.46 18.01
N TYR A 130 -4.29 -3.95 17.03
CA TYR A 130 -4.92 -5.26 17.12
C TYR A 130 -3.92 -6.43 17.17
N LYS A 131 -2.79 -6.34 16.46
CA LYS A 131 -1.74 -7.36 16.51
C LYS A 131 -1.08 -7.48 17.89
N LYS A 132 -0.98 -6.37 18.63
CA LYS A 132 -0.40 -6.37 19.99
C LYS A 132 -1.33 -6.97 21.04
N GLN A 133 -2.62 -7.08 20.74
CA GLN A 133 -3.63 -7.61 21.65
C GLN A 133 -3.88 -9.13 21.47
N GLN A 134 -3.26 -9.72 20.46
CA GLN A 134 -3.28 -11.17 20.20
C GLN A 134 -2.03 -11.85 20.79
#